data_654fed4a72ed06730e4734533bedaaf5
#
_entry.id   654fed4a72ed06730e4734533bedaaf5
#
_cell.length_a   1.000
_cell.length_b   1.000
_cell.length_c   1.000
_cell.angle_alpha   90.00
_cell.angle_beta   90.00
_cell.angle_gamma   90.00
#
_symmetry.space_group_name_H-M   'P 1'
#
loop_
_entity.id
_entity.type
_entity.pdbx_description
1 polymer ?
#
loop_
_entity_poly.entity_id
_entity_poly.type
_entity_poly.pdbx_seq_one_letter_code
_entity_poly.pdbx_strand_id
1 'polypeptide(L)'
;MTDVYIPKTLREKVKAQAHHRCGYCQTSEYVVGTPMEIDHMIPLSLGGPTEEGNLWLACSLCNDHKSERIAAFDPESGEIVRLFNPRFQNWHDHFSWSPDGDLIIGKTPSGRATVLALNLNRPSLVLARQAWVLVGWHPPID
;
A
#
# COMPACT_ATOMS: atom_id res chain seq x y z
N MET A 1 6.07 -21.35 -7.69
CA MET A 1 5.80 -19.98 -8.14
C MET A 1 6.91 -19.54 -9.08
N THR A 2 6.56 -18.92 -10.17
CA THR A 2 7.53 -18.44 -11.14
C THR A 2 7.90 -17.01 -10.83
N ASP A 3 9.20 -16.74 -10.66
CA ASP A 3 9.67 -15.39 -10.52
C ASP A 3 9.52 -14.66 -11.86
N VAL A 4 9.02 -13.43 -11.81
CA VAL A 4 8.85 -12.60 -12.99
C VAL A 4 9.93 -11.53 -12.98
N TYR A 5 10.65 -11.46 -14.10
CA TYR A 5 11.67 -10.44 -14.25
C TYR A 5 11.03 -9.07 -14.54
N ILE A 6 11.39 -8.09 -13.74
CA ILE A 6 11.00 -6.70 -13.96
C ILE A 6 12.28 -5.93 -14.29
N PRO A 7 12.40 -5.36 -15.51
CA PRO A 7 13.60 -4.60 -15.87
C PRO A 7 13.91 -3.49 -14.87
N LYS A 8 15.18 -3.25 -14.64
CA LYS A 8 15.64 -2.24 -13.68
C LYS A 8 15.05 -0.85 -13.97
N THR A 9 15.02 -0.46 -15.25
CA THR A 9 14.48 0.85 -15.65
C THR A 9 12.99 0.98 -15.33
N LEU A 10 12.21 -0.08 -15.53
CA LEU A 10 10.79 -0.10 -15.16
C LEU A 10 10.60 -0.05 -13.65
N ARG A 11 11.41 -0.81 -12.92
CA ARG A 11 11.38 -0.81 -11.46
C ARG A 11 11.67 0.58 -10.89
N GLU A 12 12.72 1.24 -11.39
CA GLU A 12 13.07 2.60 -10.97
C GLU A 12 11.96 3.60 -11.29
N LYS A 13 11.34 3.46 -12.46
CA LYS A 13 10.23 4.31 -12.88
C LYS A 13 9.04 4.18 -11.93
N VAL A 14 8.65 2.95 -11.62
CA VAL A 14 7.53 2.69 -10.70
C VAL A 14 7.84 3.24 -9.30
N LYS A 15 9.05 3.04 -8.81
CA LYS A 15 9.47 3.60 -7.52
C LYS A 15 9.37 5.13 -7.49
N ALA A 16 9.82 5.78 -8.54
CA ALA A 16 9.73 7.24 -8.66
C ALA A 16 8.27 7.72 -8.69
N GLN A 17 7.40 7.04 -9.43
CA GLN A 17 5.97 7.34 -9.46
C GLN A 17 5.33 7.21 -8.09
N ALA A 18 5.77 6.25 -7.29
CA ALA A 18 5.27 6.01 -5.94
C ALA A 18 5.95 6.91 -4.89
N HIS A 19 6.86 7.78 -5.28
CA HIS A 19 7.67 8.62 -4.37
C HIS A 19 8.42 7.77 -3.34
N HIS A 20 8.86 6.56 -3.74
CA HIS A 20 9.55 5.61 -2.87
C HIS A 20 8.77 5.24 -1.61
N ARG A 21 7.44 5.28 -1.70
CA ARG A 21 6.53 4.94 -0.60
C ARG A 21 5.64 3.76 -0.98
N CYS A 22 5.35 2.91 0.01
CA CYS A 22 4.34 1.87 -0.15
C CYS A 22 3.00 2.50 -0.55
N GLY A 23 2.38 1.99 -1.60
CA GLY A 23 1.11 2.52 -2.10
C GLY A 23 -0.04 2.38 -1.10
N TYR A 24 0.08 1.50 -0.13
CA TYR A 24 -0.97 1.22 0.84
C TYR A 24 -0.74 1.92 2.18
N CYS A 25 0.36 1.63 2.85
CA CYS A 25 0.64 2.20 4.16
C CYS A 25 1.40 3.53 4.12
N GLN A 26 1.85 3.97 2.94
CA GLN A 26 2.58 5.22 2.71
C GLN A 26 3.94 5.31 3.41
N THR A 27 4.45 4.23 3.94
CA THR A 27 5.77 4.20 4.57
C THR A 27 6.85 4.36 3.50
N SER A 28 7.85 5.20 3.76
CA SER A 28 8.94 5.46 2.83
C SER A 28 10.04 4.40 2.93
N GLU A 29 10.60 3.98 1.78
CA GLU A 29 11.79 3.14 1.74
C GLU A 29 12.96 3.76 2.52
N TYR A 30 13.07 5.08 2.45
CA TYR A 30 14.17 5.80 3.09
C TYR A 30 14.03 5.85 4.60
N VAL A 31 12.79 5.88 5.10
CA VAL A 31 12.53 5.88 6.54
C VAL A 31 12.86 4.52 7.16
N VAL A 32 12.48 3.44 6.49
CA VAL A 32 12.75 2.08 6.99
C VAL A 32 14.11 1.55 6.58
N GLY A 33 14.77 2.19 5.60
CA GLY A 33 16.10 1.78 5.16
C GLY A 33 16.14 0.45 4.43
N THR A 34 15.02 0.01 3.87
CA THR A 34 14.90 -1.29 3.17
C THR A 34 14.16 -1.10 1.86
N PRO A 35 14.70 -1.62 0.74
CA PRO A 35 13.99 -1.58 -0.54
C PRO A 35 12.64 -2.29 -0.43
N MET A 36 11.64 -1.73 -1.12
CA MET A 36 10.31 -2.30 -1.19
C MET A 36 10.13 -3.12 -2.47
N GLU A 37 9.01 -3.83 -2.55
CA GLU A 37 8.72 -4.76 -3.63
C GLU A 37 7.83 -4.08 -4.67
N ILE A 38 7.88 -4.61 -5.90
CA ILE A 38 6.96 -4.22 -6.96
C ILE A 38 5.78 -5.17 -6.92
N ASP A 39 4.58 -4.62 -6.70
CA ASP A 39 3.34 -5.38 -6.60
C ASP A 39 2.56 -5.30 -7.91
N HIS A 40 1.98 -6.42 -8.33
CA HIS A 40 1.04 -6.47 -9.46
C HIS A 40 -0.35 -6.14 -8.93
N MET A 41 -0.98 -5.09 -9.46
CA MET A 41 -2.32 -4.69 -9.04
C MET A 41 -3.33 -5.79 -9.33
N ILE A 42 -3.30 -6.33 -10.55
CA ILE A 42 -3.96 -7.60 -10.87
C ILE A 42 -2.86 -8.68 -10.73
N PRO A 43 -3.02 -9.63 -9.81
CA PRO A 43 -1.97 -10.64 -9.58
C PRO A 43 -1.67 -11.49 -10.80
N LEU A 44 -0.45 -11.99 -10.86
CA LEU A 44 -0.03 -12.93 -11.92
C LEU A 44 -0.96 -14.13 -12.00
N SER A 45 -1.40 -14.65 -10.86
CA SER A 45 -2.33 -15.78 -10.78
C SER A 45 -3.69 -15.51 -11.43
N LEU A 46 -4.07 -14.24 -11.57
CA LEU A 46 -5.30 -13.81 -12.22
C LEU A 46 -5.05 -13.26 -13.63
N GLY A 47 -3.88 -13.51 -14.20
CA GLY A 47 -3.54 -13.07 -15.55
C GLY A 47 -3.04 -11.63 -15.64
N GLY A 48 -2.66 -11.01 -14.55
CA GLY A 48 -2.15 -9.63 -14.55
C GLY A 48 -0.82 -9.53 -15.28
N PRO A 49 -0.67 -8.53 -16.20
CA PRO A 49 0.58 -8.37 -16.94
C PRO A 49 1.66 -7.71 -16.11
N THR A 50 2.93 -7.97 -16.48
CA THR A 50 4.08 -7.24 -15.92
C THR A 50 4.35 -6.04 -16.81
N GLU A 51 3.54 -5.02 -16.62
CA GLU A 51 3.56 -3.76 -17.37
C GLU A 51 3.39 -2.59 -16.41
N GLU A 52 3.89 -1.42 -16.79
CA GLU A 52 3.82 -0.22 -15.96
C GLU A 52 2.41 0.03 -15.40
N GLY A 53 1.38 -0.08 -16.22
CA GLY A 53 -0.01 0.17 -15.82
C GLY A 53 -0.56 -0.82 -14.79
N ASN A 54 0.14 -1.90 -14.50
CA ASN A 54 -0.29 -2.91 -13.52
C ASN A 54 0.68 -3.04 -12.34
N LEU A 55 1.63 -2.13 -12.20
CA LEU A 55 2.67 -2.22 -11.17
C LEU A 55 2.64 -1.01 -10.24
N TRP A 56 2.92 -1.25 -8.97
CA TRP A 56 3.13 -0.19 -7.98
C TRP A 56 4.11 -0.67 -6.92
N LEU A 57 4.58 0.25 -6.08
CA LEU A 57 5.49 -0.07 -4.98
C LEU A 57 4.70 -0.46 -3.74
N ALA A 58 5.13 -1.51 -3.05
CA ALA A 58 4.53 -1.94 -1.78
C ALA A 58 5.61 -2.47 -0.85
N CYS A 59 5.46 -2.20 0.46
CA CYS A 59 6.34 -2.83 1.44
C CYS A 59 6.02 -4.33 1.52
N SER A 60 6.98 -5.12 1.99
CA SER A 60 6.83 -6.58 2.01
C SER A 60 5.61 -7.04 2.83
N LEU A 61 5.33 -6.40 3.96
CA LEU A 61 4.20 -6.80 4.81
C LEU A 61 2.86 -6.46 4.18
N CYS A 62 2.69 -5.28 3.58
CA CYS A 62 1.46 -4.96 2.86
C CYS A 62 1.27 -5.89 1.67
N ASN A 63 2.34 -6.19 0.95
CA ASN A 63 2.28 -7.12 -0.18
C ASN A 63 1.91 -8.52 0.27
N ASP A 64 2.49 -9.01 1.36
CA ASP A 64 2.16 -10.32 1.93
C ASP A 64 0.69 -10.39 2.36
N HIS A 65 0.20 -9.38 3.08
CA HIS A 65 -1.19 -9.35 3.53
C HIS A 65 -2.16 -9.26 2.35
N LYS A 66 -1.83 -8.49 1.32
CA LYS A 66 -2.64 -8.40 0.12
C LYS A 66 -2.70 -9.75 -0.59
N SER A 67 -1.58 -10.46 -0.66
CA SER A 67 -1.47 -11.73 -1.37
C SER A 67 -1.96 -11.61 -2.80
N GLU A 68 -2.80 -12.52 -3.25
CA GLU A 68 -3.34 -12.55 -4.63
C GLU A 68 -4.77 -12.01 -4.69
N ARG A 69 -5.18 -11.22 -3.70
CA ARG A 69 -6.53 -10.69 -3.63
C ARG A 69 -6.67 -9.37 -4.37
N ILE A 70 -7.84 -9.17 -4.99
CA ILE A 70 -8.24 -7.90 -5.59
C ILE A 70 -9.47 -7.31 -4.90
N ALA A 71 -10.05 -8.06 -3.96
CA ALA A 71 -11.26 -7.67 -3.23
C ALA A 71 -11.21 -8.20 -1.82
N ALA A 72 -11.94 -7.56 -0.91
CA ALA A 72 -12.01 -7.97 0.48
C ALA A 72 -13.28 -7.44 1.14
N PHE A 73 -13.52 -7.90 2.34
CA PHE A 73 -14.68 -7.57 3.14
C PHE A 73 -14.58 -6.14 3.72
N ASP A 74 -15.64 -5.34 3.49
CA ASP A 74 -15.80 -4.05 4.18
C ASP A 74 -16.59 -4.31 5.48
N PRO A 75 -15.97 -4.07 6.64
CA PRO A 75 -16.59 -4.39 7.92
C PRO A 75 -17.82 -3.52 8.24
N GLU A 76 -17.94 -2.35 7.61
CA GLU A 76 -19.08 -1.46 7.87
C GLU A 76 -20.30 -1.84 7.04
N SER A 77 -20.14 -2.06 5.74
CA SER A 77 -21.27 -2.43 4.87
C SER A 77 -21.57 -3.92 4.86
N GLY A 78 -20.60 -4.75 5.26
CA GLY A 78 -20.73 -6.20 5.19
C GLY A 78 -20.57 -6.78 3.79
N GLU A 79 -20.15 -5.98 2.83
CA GLU A 79 -20.01 -6.39 1.42
C GLU A 79 -18.56 -6.65 1.05
N ILE A 80 -18.36 -7.49 0.03
CA ILE A 80 -17.07 -7.67 -0.61
C ILE A 80 -16.90 -6.56 -1.65
N VAL A 81 -15.82 -5.80 -1.54
CA VAL A 81 -15.52 -4.66 -2.43
C VAL A 81 -14.10 -4.74 -2.94
N ARG A 82 -13.82 -4.00 -4.03
CA ARG A 82 -12.46 -3.95 -4.58
C ARG A 82 -11.50 -3.30 -3.58
N LEU A 83 -10.29 -3.86 -3.50
CA LEU A 83 -9.22 -3.24 -2.74
C LEU A 83 -8.79 -1.92 -3.39
N PHE A 84 -8.27 -1.01 -2.59
CA PHE A 84 -7.68 0.23 -3.09
C PHE A 84 -6.57 -0.09 -4.11
N ASN A 85 -6.58 0.63 -5.23
CA ASN A 85 -5.57 0.50 -6.29
C ASN A 85 -4.73 1.78 -6.37
N PRO A 86 -3.50 1.77 -5.83
CA PRO A 86 -2.66 2.98 -5.81
C PRO A 86 -2.23 3.47 -7.18
N ARG A 87 -2.30 2.63 -8.22
CA ARG A 87 -1.97 3.05 -9.59
C ARG A 87 -3.02 4.00 -10.16
N PHE A 88 -4.30 3.76 -9.88
CA PHE A 88 -5.41 4.47 -10.51
C PHE A 88 -6.23 5.34 -9.58
N GLN A 89 -6.04 5.22 -8.26
CA GLN A 89 -6.83 5.95 -7.29
C GLN A 89 -5.95 6.82 -6.40
N ASN A 90 -6.52 7.91 -5.90
CA ASN A 90 -5.82 8.81 -4.99
C ASN A 90 -6.00 8.32 -3.55
N TRP A 91 -4.88 8.17 -2.83
CA TRP A 91 -4.88 7.66 -1.46
C TRP A 91 -5.80 8.49 -0.55
N HIS A 92 -5.73 9.81 -0.62
CA HIS A 92 -6.51 10.70 0.24
C HIS A 92 -8.01 10.70 -0.05
N ASP A 93 -8.44 10.14 -1.16
CA ASP A 93 -9.87 9.93 -1.43
C ASP A 93 -10.44 8.76 -0.62
N HIS A 94 -9.59 7.82 -0.22
CA HIS A 94 -9.99 6.58 0.43
C HIS A 94 -9.52 6.44 1.87
N PHE A 95 -8.53 7.23 2.25
CA PHE A 95 -7.90 7.15 3.59
C PHE A 95 -7.62 8.53 4.14
N SER A 96 -7.49 8.57 5.45
CA SER A 96 -6.96 9.73 6.17
C SER A 96 -6.12 9.27 7.35
N TRP A 97 -5.26 10.13 7.83
CA TRP A 97 -4.52 9.89 9.07
C TRP A 97 -5.38 10.28 10.26
N SER A 98 -5.26 9.53 11.36
CA SER A 98 -5.82 9.95 12.64
C SER A 98 -5.16 11.27 13.09
N PRO A 99 -5.77 12.01 14.03
CA PRO A 99 -5.20 13.28 14.50
C PRO A 99 -3.75 13.18 14.95
N ASP A 100 -3.36 12.07 15.58
CA ASP A 100 -1.97 11.85 16.02
C ASP A 100 -1.07 11.30 14.90
N GLY A 101 -1.61 10.98 13.73
CA GLY A 101 -0.86 10.49 12.59
C GLY A 101 -0.44 9.02 12.67
N ASP A 102 -0.87 8.28 13.68
CA ASP A 102 -0.44 6.90 13.88
C ASP A 102 -1.36 5.84 13.29
N LEU A 103 -2.62 6.20 13.01
CA LEU A 103 -3.59 5.29 12.43
C LEU A 103 -4.03 5.73 11.03
N ILE A 104 -4.24 4.77 10.16
CA ILE A 104 -4.89 4.97 8.86
C ILE A 104 -6.37 4.70 9.01
N ILE A 105 -7.20 5.66 8.62
CA ILE A 105 -8.66 5.57 8.68
C ILE A 105 -9.19 5.39 7.26
N GLY A 106 -9.99 4.35 7.03
CA GLY A 106 -10.67 4.15 5.76
C GLY A 106 -11.91 5.03 5.67
N LYS A 107 -12.01 5.83 4.60
CA LYS A 107 -13.13 6.76 4.38
C LYS A 107 -14.19 6.24 3.43
N THR A 108 -13.87 5.18 2.69
CA THR A 108 -14.74 4.58 1.70
C THR A 108 -14.84 3.07 1.95
N PRO A 109 -15.80 2.37 1.33
CA PRO A 109 -15.83 0.90 1.43
C PRO A 109 -14.51 0.26 1.02
N SER A 110 -13.92 0.71 -0.09
CA SER A 110 -12.63 0.24 -0.57
C SER A 110 -11.52 0.52 0.44
N GLY A 111 -11.48 1.73 1.00
CA GLY A 111 -10.50 2.11 2.03
C GLY A 111 -10.62 1.26 3.28
N ARG A 112 -11.83 1.09 3.80
CA ARG A 112 -12.07 0.28 5.01
C ARG A 112 -11.70 -1.19 4.80
N ALA A 113 -12.08 -1.76 3.65
CA ALA A 113 -11.73 -3.14 3.32
C ALA A 113 -10.20 -3.31 3.22
N THR A 114 -9.51 -2.33 2.64
CA THR A 114 -8.05 -2.37 2.50
C THR A 114 -7.35 -2.25 3.85
N VAL A 115 -7.81 -1.34 4.73
CA VAL A 115 -7.24 -1.22 6.09
C VAL A 115 -7.32 -2.56 6.82
N LEU A 116 -8.47 -3.23 6.74
CA LEU A 116 -8.66 -4.53 7.40
C LEU A 116 -7.84 -5.63 6.74
N ALA A 117 -7.95 -5.78 5.42
CA ALA A 117 -7.32 -6.88 4.69
C ALA A 117 -5.79 -6.84 4.75
N LEU A 118 -5.21 -5.66 4.62
CA LEU A 118 -3.76 -5.49 4.63
C LEU A 118 -3.19 -5.19 6.03
N ASN A 119 -4.06 -5.16 7.03
CA ASN A 119 -3.66 -4.88 8.41
C ASN A 119 -2.80 -3.61 8.48
N LEU A 120 -3.33 -2.51 7.93
CA LEU A 120 -2.58 -1.26 7.80
C LEU A 120 -2.27 -0.60 9.14
N ASN A 121 -2.98 -0.98 10.20
CA ASN A 121 -2.75 -0.49 11.56
C ASN A 121 -2.18 -1.60 12.47
N ARG A 122 -1.32 -2.45 11.93
CA ARG A 122 -0.63 -3.46 12.72
C ARG A 122 0.17 -2.81 13.85
N PRO A 123 0.17 -3.39 15.06
CA PRO A 123 0.74 -2.72 16.25
C PRO A 123 2.18 -2.23 16.09
N SER A 124 3.04 -3.01 15.46
CA SER A 124 4.43 -2.61 15.26
C SER A 124 4.57 -1.38 14.36
N LEU A 125 3.71 -1.25 13.35
CA LEU A 125 3.73 -0.11 12.44
C LEU A 125 3.13 1.14 13.12
N VAL A 126 2.08 0.97 13.91
CA VAL A 126 1.50 2.06 14.70
C VAL A 126 2.54 2.64 15.65
N LEU A 127 3.26 1.77 16.36
CA LEU A 127 4.33 2.19 17.27
C LEU A 127 5.44 2.94 16.52
N ALA A 128 5.85 2.42 15.36
CA ALA A 128 6.87 3.07 14.53
C ALA A 128 6.40 4.46 14.07
N ARG A 129 5.15 4.58 13.62
CA ARG A 129 4.59 5.89 13.22
C ARG A 129 4.63 6.91 14.34
N GLN A 130 4.32 6.49 15.57
CA GLN A 130 4.39 7.37 16.73
C GLN A 130 5.81 7.94 16.92
N ALA A 131 6.83 7.10 16.75
CA ALA A 131 8.22 7.55 16.81
C ALA A 131 8.57 8.49 15.63
N TRP A 132 8.12 8.17 14.42
CA TRP A 132 8.40 8.98 13.24
C TRP A 132 7.73 10.35 13.30
N VAL A 133 6.52 10.43 13.86
CA VAL A 133 5.82 11.71 14.07
C VAL A 133 6.66 12.63 14.94
N LEU A 134 7.27 12.09 16.00
CA LEU A 134 8.08 12.88 16.93
C LEU A 134 9.29 13.53 16.26
N VAL A 135 9.87 12.90 15.25
CA VAL A 135 11.04 13.43 14.55
C VAL A 135 10.69 14.13 13.24
N GLY A 136 9.41 14.28 12.92
CA GLY A 136 8.95 14.99 11.73
C GLY A 136 9.02 14.18 10.44
N TRP A 137 9.15 12.86 10.49
CA TRP A 137 9.25 12.00 9.31
C TRP A 137 7.91 11.48 8.82
N HIS A 138 6.86 11.66 9.58
CA HIS A 138 5.54 11.10 9.30
C HIS A 138 4.44 12.02 9.88
N PRO A 139 3.27 12.17 9.27
CA PRO A 139 2.87 11.62 7.96
C PRO A 139 3.65 12.25 6.79
N PRO A 140 3.67 11.57 5.62
CA PRO A 140 4.32 12.16 4.44
C PRO A 140 3.65 13.47 4.04
N ILE A 141 4.46 14.41 3.55
CA ILE A 141 3.96 15.67 2.98
C ILE A 141 3.84 15.45 1.48
N ASP A 142 2.65 15.60 0.95
CA ASP A 142 2.36 15.43 -0.48
C ASP A 142 2.17 16.77 -1.16
#